data_0b786e5ebc6212ae0cf8e6361db5564f
#
_entry.id   0b786e5ebc6212ae0cf8e6361db5564f
#
_cell.length_a   1.000
_cell.length_b   1.000
_cell.length_c   1.000
_cell.angle_alpha   90.00
_cell.angle_beta   90.00
_cell.angle_gamma   90.00
#
_symmetry.space_group_name_H-M   'P 1'
#
loop_
_entity.id
_entity.type
_entity.pdbx_description
1 polymer ?
#
loop_
_entity_poly.entity_id
_entity_poly.type
_entity_poly.pdbx_seq_one_letter_code
_entity_poly.pdbx_strand_id
1 'polypeptide(L)'
;KPGKGPAFVRTKLKNIKNSQIVDETFRSGQKIETVRIDAKDYSYLYNDGDLYYFMDVETYEQISLNSNQIDENVKGFLIENVATTIVFDKTEPIEVRLPSHLNVEVIKTDPGEKGNTAQGGTKPATISSGVCINVPLFIQIGDIIRVDTRDKRYIERVKWYLKTKLKKS
;
A
#
# COMPACT_ATOMS: atom_id res chain seq x y z
N LYS A 1 -7.26 -26.79 -45.77
CA LYS A 1 -6.31 -25.74 -45.32
C LYS A 1 -6.99 -24.98 -44.18
N PRO A 2 -6.42 -24.90 -42.99
CA PRO A 2 -7.00 -24.09 -41.91
C PRO A 2 -6.88 -22.62 -42.32
N GLY A 3 -8.01 -21.93 -42.40
CA GLY A 3 -8.06 -20.52 -42.68
C GLY A 3 -7.38 -19.75 -41.54
N LYS A 4 -6.41 -18.91 -41.87
CA LYS A 4 -5.84 -17.95 -40.91
C LYS A 4 -6.90 -16.91 -40.57
N GLY A 5 -7.61 -17.09 -39.46
CA GLY A 5 -8.43 -16.03 -38.90
C GLY A 5 -7.58 -14.82 -38.48
N PRO A 6 -8.16 -13.61 -38.38
CA PRO A 6 -7.42 -12.44 -37.93
C PRO A 6 -6.87 -12.70 -36.52
N ALA A 7 -5.61 -12.30 -36.29
CA ALA A 7 -4.98 -12.43 -34.98
C ALA A 7 -5.62 -11.44 -33.98
N PHE A 8 -6.00 -11.93 -32.81
CA PHE A 8 -6.53 -11.14 -31.72
C PHE A 8 -5.57 -11.19 -30.54
N VAL A 9 -5.38 -10.05 -29.88
CA VAL A 9 -4.67 -9.94 -28.64
C VAL A 9 -5.68 -9.70 -27.51
N ARG A 10 -5.74 -10.60 -26.54
CA ARG A 10 -6.56 -10.42 -25.33
C ARG A 10 -5.72 -9.78 -24.26
N THR A 11 -6.13 -8.62 -23.80
CA THR A 11 -5.39 -7.84 -22.80
C THR A 11 -6.30 -7.50 -21.63
N LYS A 12 -5.82 -7.71 -20.40
CA LYS A 12 -6.48 -7.22 -19.18
C LYS A 12 -6.06 -5.79 -18.92
N LEU A 13 -7.01 -4.89 -19.01
CA LEU A 13 -6.80 -3.47 -18.73
C LEU A 13 -7.41 -3.13 -17.37
N LYS A 14 -6.60 -2.54 -16.48
CA LYS A 14 -7.09 -1.94 -15.25
C LYS A 14 -7.46 -0.49 -15.55
N ASN A 15 -8.70 -0.12 -15.31
CA ASN A 15 -9.09 1.28 -15.36
C ASN A 15 -8.50 1.98 -14.13
N ILE A 16 -7.58 2.90 -14.37
CA ILE A 16 -6.80 3.55 -13.33
C ILE A 16 -7.65 4.52 -12.50
N LYS A 17 -8.71 5.08 -13.09
CA LYS A 17 -9.59 6.04 -12.40
C LYS A 17 -10.60 5.38 -11.44
N ASN A 18 -11.04 4.16 -11.69
CA ASN A 18 -12.05 3.48 -10.88
C ASN A 18 -11.65 2.08 -10.43
N SER A 19 -10.40 1.67 -10.63
CA SER A 19 -9.85 0.36 -10.27
C SER A 19 -10.55 -0.86 -10.87
N GLN A 20 -11.45 -0.66 -11.84
CA GLN A 20 -12.11 -1.76 -12.54
C GLN A 20 -11.13 -2.45 -13.49
N ILE A 21 -11.17 -3.77 -13.50
CA ILE A 21 -10.44 -4.59 -14.47
C ILE A 21 -11.38 -4.92 -15.60
N VAL A 22 -11.01 -4.54 -16.82
CA VAL A 22 -11.75 -4.82 -18.03
C VAL A 22 -10.92 -5.74 -18.93
N ASP A 23 -11.52 -6.84 -19.36
CA ASP A 23 -10.93 -7.72 -20.37
C ASP A 23 -11.34 -7.21 -21.76
N GLU A 24 -10.38 -6.73 -22.50
CA GLU A 24 -10.62 -6.29 -23.89
C GLU A 24 -9.83 -7.13 -24.89
N THR A 25 -10.44 -7.35 -26.05
CA THR A 25 -9.83 -8.07 -27.15
C THR A 25 -9.60 -7.12 -28.31
N PHE A 26 -8.35 -6.94 -28.70
CA PHE A 26 -7.96 -6.06 -29.81
C PHE A 26 -7.58 -6.86 -31.04
N ARG A 27 -7.92 -6.34 -32.22
CA ARG A 27 -7.42 -6.86 -33.49
C ARG A 27 -5.95 -6.50 -33.65
N SER A 28 -5.17 -7.42 -34.20
CA SER A 28 -3.75 -7.15 -34.55
C SER A 28 -3.66 -5.94 -35.48
N GLY A 29 -2.87 -4.94 -35.09
CA GLY A 29 -2.73 -3.67 -35.84
C GLY A 29 -3.68 -2.53 -35.43
N GLN A 30 -4.59 -2.76 -34.48
CA GLN A 30 -5.41 -1.69 -33.92
C GLN A 30 -4.53 -0.76 -33.07
N LYS A 31 -4.61 0.56 -33.32
CA LYS A 31 -3.92 1.56 -32.50
C LYS A 31 -4.57 1.61 -31.11
N ILE A 32 -3.82 1.24 -30.11
CA ILE A 32 -4.17 1.45 -28.70
C ILE A 32 -3.62 2.82 -28.32
N GLU A 33 -4.47 3.73 -27.84
CA GLU A 33 -3.98 4.96 -27.20
C GLU A 33 -3.25 4.59 -25.90
N THR A 34 -1.93 4.67 -25.93
CA THR A 34 -1.08 4.51 -24.74
C THR A 34 -1.23 5.74 -23.86
N VAL A 35 -1.92 5.61 -22.74
CA VAL A 35 -1.91 6.60 -21.66
C VAL A 35 -0.50 6.65 -21.10
N ARG A 36 0.12 7.83 -21.13
CA ARG A 36 1.45 8.03 -20.57
C ARG A 36 1.34 8.11 -19.04
N ILE A 37 1.73 7.03 -18.36
CA ILE A 37 1.66 6.91 -16.92
C ILE A 37 3.08 7.00 -16.38
N ASP A 38 3.33 7.97 -15.51
CA ASP A 38 4.57 8.11 -14.77
C ASP A 38 4.32 7.74 -13.30
N ALA A 39 5.25 7.00 -12.71
CA ALA A 39 5.25 6.67 -11.29
C ALA A 39 6.45 7.33 -10.62
N LYS A 40 6.22 8.04 -9.52
CA LYS A 40 7.27 8.74 -8.76
C LYS A 40 7.17 8.41 -7.28
N ASP A 41 8.31 8.41 -6.63
CA ASP A 41 8.40 8.13 -5.21
C ASP A 41 8.20 9.39 -4.38
N TYR A 42 7.32 9.28 -3.40
CA TYR A 42 6.94 10.33 -2.46
C TYR A 42 7.03 9.84 -1.03
N SER A 43 7.21 10.74 -0.12
CA SER A 43 7.07 10.52 1.31
C SER A 43 5.77 11.16 1.79
N TYR A 44 4.94 10.41 2.50
CA TYR A 44 3.74 10.97 3.12
C TYR A 44 4.14 11.86 4.30
N LEU A 45 3.53 13.02 4.39
CA LEU A 45 3.79 13.97 5.47
C LEU A 45 2.69 13.92 6.54
N TYR A 46 1.51 14.42 6.21
CA TYR A 46 0.35 14.50 7.12
C TYR A 46 -0.95 14.70 6.32
N ASN A 47 -2.07 14.69 7.03
CA ASN A 47 -3.36 15.12 6.48
C ASN A 47 -4.03 16.12 7.42
N ASP A 48 -4.93 16.93 6.87
CA ASP A 48 -5.76 17.88 7.61
C ASP A 48 -7.25 17.51 7.58
N GLY A 49 -7.55 16.25 7.29
CA GLY A 49 -8.89 15.69 7.16
C GLY A 49 -9.25 15.42 5.70
N ASP A 50 -9.30 16.43 4.86
CA ASP A 50 -9.71 16.33 3.46
C ASP A 50 -8.51 16.20 2.50
N LEU A 51 -7.39 16.81 2.84
CA LEU A 51 -6.17 16.82 2.03
C LEU A 51 -5.06 16.00 2.68
N TYR A 52 -4.38 15.22 1.86
CA TYR A 52 -3.21 14.41 2.20
C TYR A 52 -2.00 14.99 1.51
N TYR A 53 -0.96 15.31 2.28
CA TYR A 53 0.25 15.97 1.82
C TYR A 53 1.39 14.98 1.64
N PHE A 54 2.05 15.07 0.49
CA PHE A 54 3.16 14.22 0.11
C PHE A 54 4.32 15.08 -0.38
N MET A 55 5.53 14.62 -0.16
CA MET A 55 6.75 15.28 -0.61
C MET A 55 7.51 14.37 -1.57
N ASP A 56 7.86 14.88 -2.73
CA ASP A 56 8.72 14.21 -3.70
C ASP A 56 10.10 13.98 -3.07
N VAL A 57 10.60 12.74 -3.11
CA VAL A 57 11.87 12.39 -2.47
C VAL A 57 13.10 12.92 -3.22
N GLU A 58 12.95 13.28 -4.49
CA GLU A 58 14.04 13.81 -5.33
C GLU A 58 14.06 15.34 -5.36
N THR A 59 12.90 15.96 -5.58
CA THR A 59 12.79 17.42 -5.76
C THR A 59 12.42 18.16 -4.47
N TYR A 60 11.93 17.44 -3.45
CA TYR A 60 11.40 17.99 -2.19
C TYR A 60 10.16 18.88 -2.37
N GLU A 61 9.56 18.85 -3.56
CA GLU A 61 8.31 19.55 -3.81
C GLU A 61 7.15 18.86 -3.11
N GLN A 62 6.24 19.65 -2.55
CA GLN A 62 5.06 19.13 -1.89
C GLN A 62 3.86 19.17 -2.82
N ILE A 63 3.07 18.10 -2.77
CA ILE A 63 1.77 18.03 -3.44
C ILE A 63 0.69 17.63 -2.44
N SER A 64 -0.54 17.97 -2.73
CA SER A 64 -1.70 17.55 -1.94
C SER A 64 -2.69 16.78 -2.82
N LEU A 65 -3.26 15.72 -2.25
CA LEU A 65 -4.33 14.93 -2.86
C LEU A 65 -5.57 14.99 -1.98
N ASN A 66 -6.73 15.03 -2.62
CA ASN A 66 -7.99 14.91 -1.89
C ASN A 66 -8.18 13.48 -1.38
N SER A 67 -8.85 13.36 -0.24
CA SER A 67 -9.17 12.08 0.38
C SER A 67 -9.84 11.09 -0.57
N ASN A 68 -10.70 11.57 -1.47
CA ASN A 68 -11.39 10.73 -2.45
C ASN A 68 -10.48 10.16 -3.57
N GLN A 69 -9.27 10.68 -3.73
CA GLN A 69 -8.27 10.18 -4.69
C GLN A 69 -7.40 9.04 -4.11
N ILE A 70 -7.52 8.77 -2.81
CA ILE A 70 -6.71 7.79 -2.10
C ILE A 70 -7.59 6.64 -1.65
N ASP A 71 -7.17 5.41 -1.94
CA ASP A 71 -7.86 4.20 -1.50
C ASP A 71 -7.89 4.10 0.03
N GLU A 72 -9.03 3.68 0.62
CA GLU A 72 -9.20 3.54 2.07
C GLU A 72 -8.19 2.57 2.70
N ASN A 73 -7.77 1.54 1.96
CA ASN A 73 -6.74 0.62 2.44
C ASN A 73 -5.38 1.32 2.53
N VAL A 74 -5.07 2.20 1.58
CA VAL A 74 -3.85 3.02 1.59
C VAL A 74 -3.88 3.99 2.75
N LYS A 75 -4.98 4.72 2.95
CA LYS A 75 -5.15 5.67 4.07
C LYS A 75 -4.86 5.03 5.42
N GLY A 76 -5.33 3.79 5.62
CA GLY A 76 -5.11 3.05 6.86
C GLY A 76 -3.64 2.80 7.21
N PHE A 77 -2.73 2.90 6.27
CA PHE A 77 -1.28 2.70 6.50
C PHE A 77 -0.44 3.96 6.30
N LEU A 78 -1.05 5.12 6.04
CA LEU A 78 -0.33 6.37 5.93
C LEU A 78 0.10 6.85 7.32
N ILE A 79 1.36 6.64 7.62
CA ILE A 79 2.06 7.17 8.79
C ILE A 79 3.14 8.15 8.33
N GLU A 80 3.47 9.12 9.15
CA GLU A 80 4.49 10.13 8.83
C GLU A 80 5.78 9.50 8.30
N ASN A 81 6.28 10.02 7.19
CA ASN A 81 7.47 9.57 6.47
C ASN A 81 7.36 8.18 5.82
N VAL A 82 6.15 7.61 5.71
CA VAL A 82 6.00 6.37 4.95
C VAL A 82 6.29 6.60 3.46
N ALA A 83 7.10 5.71 2.89
CA ALA A 83 7.38 5.74 1.45
C ALA A 83 6.13 5.33 0.67
N THR A 84 5.77 6.11 -0.34
CA THR A 84 4.65 5.88 -1.23
C THR A 84 5.09 6.05 -2.68
N THR A 85 4.40 5.44 -3.60
CA THR A 85 4.56 5.71 -5.04
C THR A 85 3.28 6.33 -5.55
N ILE A 86 3.37 7.53 -6.13
CA ILE A 86 2.23 8.21 -6.74
C ILE A 86 2.30 8.05 -8.24
N VAL A 87 1.20 7.59 -8.81
CA VAL A 87 1.05 7.38 -10.25
C VAL A 87 0.34 8.59 -10.85
N PHE A 88 0.91 9.13 -11.92
CA PHE A 88 0.40 10.30 -12.63
C PHE A 88 -0.05 9.91 -14.04
N ASP A 89 -1.17 10.48 -14.46
CA ASP A 89 -1.56 10.59 -15.88
C ASP A 89 -1.14 11.99 -16.34
N LYS A 90 -0.02 12.07 -17.07
CA LYS A 90 0.66 13.33 -17.40
C LYS A 90 1.11 14.07 -16.14
N THR A 91 0.34 15.04 -15.67
CA THR A 91 0.62 15.81 -14.44
C THR A 91 -0.41 15.60 -13.33
N GLU A 92 -1.49 14.85 -13.62
CA GLU A 92 -2.56 14.60 -12.67
C GLU A 92 -2.29 13.33 -11.86
N PRO A 93 -2.23 13.41 -10.51
CA PRO A 93 -2.09 12.23 -9.68
C PRO A 93 -3.39 11.41 -9.70
N ILE A 94 -3.28 10.12 -10.02
CA ILE A 94 -4.44 9.23 -10.19
C ILE A 94 -4.47 8.06 -9.22
N GLU A 95 -3.35 7.68 -8.63
CA GLU A 95 -3.27 6.56 -7.69
C GLU A 95 -2.11 6.75 -6.71
N VAL A 96 -2.33 6.41 -5.45
CA VAL A 96 -1.28 6.30 -4.43
C VAL A 96 -1.08 4.82 -4.11
N ARG A 97 0.16 4.36 -4.16
CA ARG A 97 0.55 2.99 -3.85
C ARG A 97 1.47 2.94 -2.64
N LEU A 98 1.24 1.95 -1.80
CA LEU A 98 2.15 1.60 -0.72
C LEU A 98 3.08 0.46 -1.15
N PRO A 99 4.27 0.34 -0.53
CA PRO A 99 5.04 -0.90 -0.59
C PRO A 99 4.18 -2.09 -0.13
N SER A 100 4.42 -3.26 -0.69
CA SER A 100 3.69 -4.48 -0.31
C SER A 100 3.81 -4.81 1.18
N HIS A 101 4.89 -4.35 1.81
CA HIS A 101 5.20 -4.61 3.22
C HIS A 101 5.65 -3.32 3.89
N LEU A 102 5.18 -3.10 5.11
CA LEU A 102 5.62 -2.01 5.97
C LEU A 102 6.06 -2.53 7.33
N ASN A 103 7.07 -1.86 7.90
CA ASN A 103 7.45 -2.05 9.29
C ASN A 103 6.72 -0.98 10.13
N VAL A 104 5.90 -1.44 11.07
CA VAL A 104 5.02 -0.58 11.87
C VAL A 104 5.14 -0.93 13.35
N GLU A 105 4.96 0.05 14.21
CA GLU A 105 4.98 -0.14 15.65
C GLU A 105 3.59 -0.52 16.16
N VAL A 106 3.54 -1.48 17.08
CA VAL A 106 2.34 -1.84 17.84
C VAL A 106 2.15 -0.85 18.98
N ILE A 107 1.07 -0.07 18.93
CA ILE A 107 0.76 0.96 19.95
C ILE A 107 -0.23 0.48 20.99
N LYS A 108 -1.06 -0.53 20.67
CA LYS A 108 -2.04 -1.11 21.58
C LYS A 108 -2.26 -2.58 21.26
N THR A 109 -2.25 -3.42 22.29
CA THR A 109 -2.65 -4.84 22.21
C THR A 109 -2.96 -5.35 23.60
N ASP A 110 -3.79 -6.38 23.68
CA ASP A 110 -4.07 -7.03 24.96
C ASP A 110 -2.89 -7.93 25.38
N PRO A 111 -2.69 -8.14 26.70
CA PRO A 111 -1.75 -9.15 27.18
C PRO A 111 -2.20 -10.51 26.67
N GLY A 112 -1.26 -11.27 26.09
CA GLY A 112 -1.52 -12.63 25.63
C GLY A 112 -1.80 -13.55 26.83
N GLU A 113 -3.06 -13.92 27.02
CA GLU A 113 -3.40 -14.89 28.06
C GLU A 113 -2.87 -16.27 27.72
N LYS A 114 -2.13 -16.88 28.66
CA LYS A 114 -1.52 -18.21 28.55
C LYS A 114 -2.54 -19.36 28.65
N GLY A 115 -3.76 -19.18 28.18
CA GLY A 115 -4.82 -20.17 28.38
C GLY A 115 -5.23 -21.01 27.15
N ASN A 116 -4.84 -20.63 25.95
CA ASN A 116 -5.35 -21.29 24.72
C ASN A 116 -4.24 -21.55 23.69
N THR A 117 -3.11 -22.08 24.11
CA THR A 117 -1.90 -22.24 23.31
C THR A 117 -1.85 -23.48 22.43
N ALA A 118 -2.90 -24.28 22.38
CA ALA A 118 -2.91 -25.55 21.61
C ALA A 118 -2.91 -25.36 20.08
N GLN A 119 -3.19 -24.17 19.56
CA GLN A 119 -3.30 -23.91 18.11
C GLN A 119 -2.83 -22.49 17.72
N GLY A 120 -1.68 -22.00 18.19
CA GLY A 120 -1.12 -20.75 17.67
C GLY A 120 -2.11 -19.58 17.65
N GLY A 121 -2.70 -19.23 18.81
CA GLY A 121 -3.70 -18.19 18.93
C GLY A 121 -3.20 -16.82 18.47
N THR A 122 -4.11 -16.02 17.97
CA THR A 122 -3.87 -14.61 17.62
C THR A 122 -4.67 -13.69 18.52
N LYS A 123 -4.24 -12.44 18.61
CA LYS A 123 -4.92 -11.37 19.33
C LYS A 123 -4.95 -10.09 18.49
N PRO A 124 -5.93 -9.19 18.70
CA PRO A 124 -5.95 -7.91 18.02
C PRO A 124 -4.83 -7.01 18.53
N ALA A 125 -4.21 -6.28 17.61
CA ALA A 125 -3.24 -5.25 17.91
C ALA A 125 -3.50 -4.02 17.03
N THR A 126 -3.43 -2.84 17.63
CA THR A 126 -3.48 -1.57 16.90
C THR A 126 -2.07 -1.11 16.61
N ILE A 127 -1.80 -0.82 15.35
CA ILE A 127 -0.51 -0.30 14.89
C ILE A 127 -0.51 1.22 14.86
N SER A 128 0.65 1.82 14.67
CA SER A 128 0.87 3.28 14.71
C SER A 128 0.00 4.08 13.74
N SER A 129 -0.50 3.48 12.67
CA SER A 129 -1.46 4.10 11.75
C SER A 129 -2.91 4.10 12.24
N GLY A 130 -3.21 3.42 13.36
CA GLY A 130 -4.57 3.25 13.88
C GLY A 130 -5.31 2.01 13.35
N VAL A 131 -4.74 1.28 12.40
CA VAL A 131 -5.32 0.03 11.89
C VAL A 131 -5.19 -1.08 12.92
N CYS A 132 -6.26 -1.88 13.08
CA CYS A 132 -6.25 -3.08 13.90
C CYS A 132 -5.97 -4.31 13.03
N ILE A 133 -4.99 -5.11 13.43
CA ILE A 133 -4.61 -6.37 12.77
C ILE A 133 -4.46 -7.49 13.79
N ASN A 134 -4.62 -8.74 13.33
CA ASN A 134 -4.39 -9.91 14.17
C ASN A 134 -2.90 -10.26 14.20
N VAL A 135 -2.34 -10.39 15.40
CA VAL A 135 -0.94 -10.72 15.64
C VAL A 135 -0.82 -11.95 16.54
N PRO A 136 0.31 -12.68 16.50
CA PRO A 136 0.58 -13.75 17.47
C PRO A 136 0.54 -13.25 18.91
N LEU A 137 0.21 -14.15 19.86
CA LEU A 137 0.05 -13.80 21.28
C LEU A 137 1.32 -13.22 21.93
N PHE A 138 2.51 -13.54 21.41
CA PHE A 138 3.79 -13.05 21.95
C PHE A 138 4.11 -11.58 21.59
N ILE A 139 3.35 -10.96 20.69
CA ILE A 139 3.57 -9.56 20.31
C ILE A 139 3.15 -8.65 21.45
N GLN A 140 3.98 -7.65 21.74
CA GLN A 140 3.79 -6.67 22.81
C GLN A 140 3.73 -5.24 22.27
N ILE A 141 3.19 -4.33 23.07
CA ILE A 141 3.24 -2.89 22.77
C ILE A 141 4.71 -2.45 22.64
N GLY A 142 4.99 -1.65 21.59
CA GLY A 142 6.33 -1.21 21.25
C GLY A 142 7.13 -2.16 20.36
N ASP A 143 6.59 -3.33 20.05
CA ASP A 143 7.21 -4.20 19.05
C ASP A 143 7.04 -3.61 17.65
N ILE A 144 8.11 -3.72 16.86
CA ILE A 144 8.06 -3.43 15.43
C ILE A 144 7.71 -4.72 14.70
N ILE A 145 6.66 -4.67 13.93
CA ILE A 145 6.20 -5.79 13.13
C ILE A 145 6.19 -5.44 11.65
N ARG A 146 6.43 -6.43 10.81
CA ARG A 146 6.23 -6.32 9.37
C ARG A 146 4.83 -6.79 9.03
N VAL A 147 4.11 -5.98 8.26
CA VAL A 147 2.74 -6.25 7.83
C VAL A 147 2.65 -6.23 6.31
N ASP A 148 1.79 -7.08 5.74
CA ASP A 148 1.35 -6.98 4.35
C ASP A 148 0.27 -5.89 4.26
N THR A 149 0.51 -4.88 3.43
CA THR A 149 -0.39 -3.73 3.31
C THR A 149 -1.66 -4.03 2.51
N ARG A 150 -1.63 -5.06 1.66
CA ARG A 150 -2.76 -5.46 0.82
C ARG A 150 -3.80 -6.24 1.62
N ASP A 151 -3.32 -7.22 2.38
CA ASP A 151 -4.17 -8.15 3.14
C ASP A 151 -4.36 -7.72 4.61
N LYS A 152 -3.69 -6.64 5.04
CA LYS A 152 -3.67 -6.16 6.44
C LYS A 152 -3.27 -7.28 7.42
N ARG A 153 -2.22 -8.00 7.06
CA ARG A 153 -1.81 -9.22 7.76
C ARG A 153 -0.41 -9.09 8.35
N TYR A 154 -0.27 -9.61 9.58
CA TYR A 154 1.03 -9.79 10.21
C TYR A 154 1.90 -10.79 9.42
N ILE A 155 3.17 -10.46 9.24
CA ILE A 155 4.16 -11.34 8.60
C ILE A 155 5.17 -11.82 9.64
N GLU A 156 5.89 -10.90 10.29
CA GLU A 156 6.93 -11.23 11.25
C GLU A 156 7.19 -10.09 12.24
N ARG A 157 7.82 -10.41 13.36
CA ARG A 157 8.36 -9.41 14.27
C ARG A 157 9.77 -9.03 13.82
N VAL A 158 10.00 -7.73 13.66
CA VAL A 158 11.32 -7.19 13.29
C VAL A 158 12.23 -7.21 14.51
N LYS A 159 13.40 -7.85 14.40
CA LYS A 159 14.36 -7.95 15.50
C LYS A 159 14.90 -6.57 15.90
N TRP A 160 15.16 -6.37 17.18
CA TRP A 160 15.53 -5.09 17.80
C TRP A 160 16.76 -4.38 17.20
N TYR A 161 17.72 -5.10 16.63
CA TYR A 161 18.91 -4.51 16.02
C TYR A 161 18.61 -3.63 14.79
N LEU A 162 17.45 -3.79 14.17
CA LEU A 162 16.98 -2.93 13.09
C LEU A 162 16.33 -1.65 13.62
N LYS A 163 15.89 -1.60 14.90
CA LYS A 163 15.34 -0.40 15.55
C LYS A 163 16.33 0.77 15.54
N THR A 164 17.62 0.50 15.58
CA THR A 164 18.67 1.52 15.70
C THR A 164 18.94 2.24 14.37
N LYS A 165 18.61 1.62 13.23
CA LYS A 165 18.75 2.26 11.91
C LYS A 165 17.57 3.16 11.55
N LEU A 166 16.37 2.88 12.05
CA LEU A 166 15.17 3.67 11.76
C LEU A 166 15.11 5.00 12.55
N LYS A 167 15.88 5.13 13.66
CA LYS A 167 15.96 6.38 14.45
C LYS A 167 17.06 7.35 14.00
N LYS A 168 17.83 7.01 12.95
CA LYS A 168 18.96 7.82 12.45
C LYS A 168 18.82 8.30 10.99
N SER A 169 17.60 8.20 10.44
CA SER A 169 17.28 8.78 9.12
C SER A 169 16.33 9.94 9.28
#